data_0ebde13a0a00f4730116786bc828e141
#
_entry.id   0ebde13a0a00f4730116786bc828e141
#
_cell.length_a   1.000
_cell.length_b   1.000
_cell.length_c   1.000
_cell.angle_alpha   90.00
_cell.angle_beta   90.00
_cell.angle_gamma   90.00
#
_symmetry.space_group_name_H-M   'P 1'
#
loop_
_entity.id
_entity.type
_entity.pdbx_description
1 polymer ?
#
loop_
_entity_poly.entity_id
_entity_poly.type
_entity_poly.pdbx_seq_one_letter_code
_entity_poly.pdbx_strand_id
1 'polypeptide(L)'
;MNARLESLPGHGEAMDRMYRIQRHFYDASRRYYLLGRDQLLDRLAPPPGGSILEIGCGTGRNLIGVAQRFGDAKLFGIDISQEMLKTALGSLNRLGFD
;
A
#
# COMPACT_ATOMS: atom_id res chain seq x y z
N MET A 1 -1.03 1.55 -15.55
CA MET A 1 -0.74 0.78 -14.31
C MET A 1 -2.03 0.31 -13.68
N ASN A 2 -2.09 -0.94 -13.27
CA ASN A 2 -3.26 -1.50 -12.60
C ASN A 2 -2.95 -1.73 -11.13
N ALA A 3 -3.86 -1.29 -10.27
CA ALA A 3 -3.78 -1.55 -8.83
C ALA A 3 -5.06 -2.26 -8.39
N ARG A 4 -4.91 -3.34 -7.65
CA ARG A 4 -6.03 -4.07 -7.08
C ARG A 4 -5.82 -4.24 -5.59
N LEU A 5 -6.79 -3.75 -4.81
CA LEU A 5 -6.77 -3.80 -3.36
C LEU A 5 -7.98 -4.60 -2.87
N GLU A 6 -7.74 -5.58 -2.01
CA GLU A 6 -8.79 -6.45 -1.52
C GLU A 6 -8.76 -6.54 0.00
N SER A 7 -9.95 -6.57 0.60
CA SER A 7 -10.13 -6.79 2.03
C SER A 7 -10.33 -8.27 2.29
N LEU A 8 -9.64 -8.80 3.31
CA LEU A 8 -9.83 -10.16 3.77
C LEU A 8 -11.07 -10.23 4.65
N PRO A 9 -11.86 -11.33 4.58
CA PRO A 9 -13.02 -11.52 5.46
C PRO A 9 -12.57 -11.76 6.90
N GLY A 10 -13.47 -11.54 7.86
CA GLY A 10 -13.23 -11.84 9.28
C GLY A 10 -13.16 -10.59 10.14
N HIS A 11 -12.09 -10.41 10.90
CA HIS A 11 -11.97 -9.37 11.94
C HIS A 11 -11.76 -7.94 11.40
N GLY A 12 -12.11 -7.67 10.15
CA GLY A 12 -11.87 -6.39 9.48
C GLY A 12 -12.50 -5.19 10.17
N GLU A 13 -13.72 -5.34 10.71
CA GLU A 13 -14.43 -4.22 11.35
C GLU A 13 -13.71 -3.71 12.60
N ALA A 14 -13.24 -4.62 13.45
CA ALA A 14 -12.49 -4.26 14.65
C ALA A 14 -11.17 -3.59 14.29
N MET A 15 -10.48 -4.12 13.29
CA MET A 15 -9.23 -3.55 12.80
C MET A 15 -9.45 -2.19 12.16
N ASP A 16 -10.55 -2.01 11.41
CA ASP A 16 -10.88 -0.73 10.81
C ASP A 16 -11.03 0.37 11.85
N ARG A 17 -11.70 0.06 12.95
CA ARG A 17 -11.90 1.01 14.05
C ARG A 17 -10.57 1.40 14.70
N MET A 18 -9.72 0.43 14.96
CA MET A 18 -8.40 0.67 15.55
C MET A 18 -7.53 1.51 14.61
N TYR A 19 -7.51 1.20 13.32
CA TYR A 19 -6.70 1.92 12.35
C TYR A 19 -7.19 3.35 12.14
N ARG A 20 -8.50 3.62 12.20
CA ARG A 20 -9.02 4.98 12.14
C ARG A 20 -8.44 5.88 13.22
N ILE A 21 -8.27 5.33 14.42
CA ILE A 21 -7.74 6.08 15.56
C ILE A 21 -6.23 6.25 15.44
N GLN A 22 -5.51 5.24 14.96
CA GLN A 22 -4.05 5.18 15.00
C GLN A 22 -3.37 5.56 13.69
N ARG A 23 -4.09 5.70 12.59
CA ARG A 23 -3.46 5.83 11.28
C ARG A 23 -2.54 7.05 11.17
N HIS A 24 -2.85 8.17 11.81
CA HIS A 24 -2.00 9.36 11.78
C HIS A 24 -0.68 9.13 12.54
N PHE A 25 -0.75 8.49 13.69
CA PHE A 25 0.44 8.10 14.43
C PHE A 25 1.25 7.06 13.69
N TYR A 26 0.57 6.12 13.06
CA TYR A 26 1.18 5.05 12.31
C TYR A 26 1.98 5.60 11.13
N ASP A 27 1.40 6.51 10.35
CA ASP A 27 2.08 7.11 9.21
C ASP A 27 3.26 7.98 9.65
N ALA A 28 3.12 8.73 10.74
CA ALA A 28 4.21 9.56 11.26
C ALA A 28 5.38 8.72 11.75
N SER A 29 5.11 7.64 12.50
CA SER A 29 6.18 6.76 13.01
C SER A 29 6.82 5.96 11.89
N ARG A 30 6.07 5.59 10.85
CA ARG A 30 6.61 4.87 9.70
C ARG A 30 7.70 5.64 8.97
N ARG A 31 7.65 6.95 8.95
CA ARG A 31 8.69 7.77 8.32
C ARG A 31 10.09 7.46 8.87
N TYR A 32 10.16 7.15 10.16
CA TYR A 32 11.41 6.77 10.80
C TYR A 32 11.97 5.45 10.26
N TYR A 33 11.10 4.53 9.90
CA TYR A 33 11.51 3.21 9.42
C TYR A 33 11.70 3.17 7.90
N LEU A 34 11.38 4.26 7.19
CA LEU A 34 11.37 4.26 5.73
C LEU A 34 12.74 4.39 5.08
N LEU A 35 13.77 4.78 5.83
CA LEU A 35 15.11 4.92 5.26
C LEU A 35 15.62 3.62 4.65
N GLY A 36 15.44 2.49 5.35
CA GLY A 36 15.78 1.17 4.82
C GLY A 36 14.80 0.64 3.80
N ARG A 37 13.55 1.09 3.90
CA ARG A 37 12.48 0.63 3.02
C ARG A 37 12.62 1.17 1.60
N ASP A 38 13.05 2.41 1.43
CA ASP A 38 13.31 2.97 0.11
C ASP A 38 14.36 2.15 -0.64
N GLN A 39 15.41 1.72 0.05
CA GLN A 39 16.42 0.86 -0.53
C GLN A 39 15.84 -0.50 -0.94
N LEU A 40 14.96 -1.06 -0.11
CA LEU A 40 14.29 -2.32 -0.44
C LEU A 40 13.43 -2.17 -1.69
N LEU A 41 12.64 -1.11 -1.77
CA LEU A 41 11.80 -0.85 -2.94
C LEU A 41 12.62 -0.69 -4.21
N ASP A 42 13.74 0.02 -4.13
CA ASP A 42 14.64 0.18 -5.27
C ASP A 42 15.21 -1.16 -5.77
N ARG A 43 15.38 -2.12 -4.87
CA ARG A 43 15.95 -3.43 -5.20
C ARG A 43 14.93 -4.45 -5.67
N LEU A 44 13.63 -4.16 -5.62
CA LEU A 44 12.61 -5.09 -6.08
C LEU A 44 12.79 -5.44 -7.56
N ALA A 45 13.11 -4.45 -8.38
CA ALA A 45 13.44 -4.60 -9.79
C ALA A 45 12.57 -5.67 -10.50
N PRO A 46 11.23 -5.53 -10.52
CA PRO A 46 10.39 -6.50 -11.19
C PRO A 46 10.65 -6.50 -12.69
N PRO A 47 10.41 -7.62 -13.38
CA PRO A 47 10.54 -7.62 -14.84
C PRO A 47 9.54 -6.63 -15.45
N PRO A 48 9.81 -6.11 -16.66
CA PRO A 48 8.89 -5.17 -17.31
C PRO A 48 7.47 -5.73 -17.40
N GLY A 49 6.49 -4.94 -16.94
CA GLY A 49 5.09 -5.37 -16.87
C GLY A 49 4.79 -6.40 -15.82
N GLY A 50 5.74 -6.71 -14.94
CA GLY A 50 5.58 -7.69 -13.86
C GLY A 50 4.56 -7.28 -12.82
N SER A 51 4.17 -8.23 -11.99
CA SER A 51 3.17 -8.03 -10.93
C SER A 51 3.83 -8.03 -9.56
N ILE A 52 3.34 -7.14 -8.68
CA ILE A 52 3.78 -7.08 -7.29
C ILE A 52 2.54 -7.16 -6.41
N LEU A 53 2.59 -8.06 -5.43
CA LEU A 53 1.55 -8.22 -4.42
C LEU A 53 2.14 -7.87 -3.05
N GLU A 54 1.47 -6.97 -2.33
CA GLU A 54 1.79 -6.71 -0.93
C GLU A 54 0.68 -7.24 -0.04
N ILE A 55 1.04 -8.09 0.91
CA ILE A 55 0.12 -8.59 1.94
C ILE A 55 0.20 -7.65 3.14
N GLY A 56 -0.96 -7.16 3.60
CA GLY A 56 -1.00 -6.14 4.64
C GLY A 56 -0.57 -4.78 4.13
N CYS A 57 -1.11 -4.36 2.98
CA CYS A 57 -0.65 -3.14 2.30
C CYS A 57 -1.00 -1.85 3.05
N GLY A 58 -1.94 -1.89 4.01
CA GLY A 58 -2.32 -0.73 4.79
C GLY A 58 -2.79 0.43 3.93
N THR A 59 -2.19 1.61 4.13
CA THR A 59 -2.53 2.82 3.36
C THR A 59 -1.91 2.87 1.97
N GLY A 60 -1.22 1.81 1.55
CA GLY A 60 -0.66 1.69 0.20
C GLY A 60 0.66 2.41 0.00
N ARG A 61 1.36 2.74 1.06
CA ARG A 61 2.59 3.53 0.98
C ARG A 61 3.69 2.85 0.18
N ASN A 62 3.86 1.54 0.37
CA ASN A 62 4.82 0.76 -0.41
C ASN A 62 4.39 0.64 -1.87
N LEU A 63 3.09 0.40 -2.09
CA LEU A 63 2.56 0.31 -3.46
C LEU A 63 2.75 1.61 -4.22
N ILE A 64 2.54 2.75 -3.56
CA ILE A 64 2.82 4.06 -4.15
C ILE A 64 4.30 4.18 -4.49
N GLY A 65 5.19 3.78 -3.58
CA GLY A 65 6.63 3.80 -3.81
C GLY A 65 7.05 2.94 -4.99
N VAL A 66 6.44 1.76 -5.13
CA VAL A 66 6.66 0.87 -6.28
C VAL A 66 6.15 1.51 -7.56
N ALA A 67 4.95 2.11 -7.51
CA ALA A 67 4.36 2.76 -8.67
C ALA A 67 5.25 3.88 -9.21
N GLN A 68 5.86 4.64 -8.31
CA GLN A 68 6.75 5.73 -8.69
C GLN A 68 8.07 5.25 -9.31
N ARG A 69 8.55 4.07 -8.90
CA ARG A 69 9.81 3.49 -9.39
C ARG A 69 9.63 2.62 -10.63
N PHE A 70 8.55 1.87 -10.68
CA PHE A 70 8.30 0.87 -11.72
C PHE A 70 6.91 1.10 -12.31
N GLY A 71 6.80 2.11 -13.17
CA GLY A 71 5.51 2.61 -13.66
C GLY A 71 4.68 1.63 -14.46
N ASP A 72 5.29 0.57 -15.01
CA ASP A 72 4.59 -0.48 -15.77
C ASP A 72 4.22 -1.70 -14.92
N ALA A 73 4.56 -1.72 -13.63
CA ALA A 73 4.24 -2.84 -12.76
C ALA A 73 2.75 -2.89 -12.47
N LYS A 74 2.21 -4.10 -12.40
CA LYS A 74 0.84 -4.35 -11.93
C LYS A 74 0.88 -4.52 -10.43
N LEU A 75 0.08 -3.73 -9.72
CA LEU A 75 0.12 -3.69 -8.27
C LEU A 75 -1.12 -4.34 -7.69
N PHE A 76 -0.91 -5.19 -6.70
CA PHE A 76 -1.97 -5.85 -5.95
C PHE A 76 -1.69 -5.67 -4.46
N GLY A 77 -2.73 -5.36 -3.70
CA GLY A 77 -2.63 -5.24 -2.25
C GLY A 77 -3.76 -5.95 -1.56
N ILE A 78 -3.47 -6.53 -0.40
CA ILE A 78 -4.45 -7.18 0.45
C ILE A 78 -4.32 -6.61 1.85
N ASP A 79 -5.45 -6.27 2.47
CA ASP A 79 -5.49 -5.89 3.87
C ASP A 79 -6.82 -6.31 4.48
N ILE A 80 -6.84 -6.59 5.79
CA ILE A 80 -8.07 -6.93 6.49
C ILE A 80 -8.90 -5.67 6.80
N SER A 81 -8.31 -4.48 6.73
CA SER A 81 -8.98 -3.22 7.01
C SER A 81 -9.48 -2.58 5.73
N GLN A 82 -10.79 -2.49 5.57
CA GLN A 82 -11.40 -1.77 4.45
C GLN A 82 -11.09 -0.27 4.50
N GLU A 83 -10.99 0.29 5.69
CA GLU A 83 -10.66 1.70 5.86
C GLU A 83 -9.27 2.02 5.32
N MET A 84 -8.30 1.16 5.59
CA MET A 84 -6.95 1.29 5.06
C MET A 84 -6.93 1.18 3.53
N LEU A 85 -7.68 0.23 2.97
CA LEU A 85 -7.76 0.04 1.52
C LEU A 85 -8.38 1.26 0.84
N LYS A 86 -9.42 1.85 1.42
CA LYS A 86 -10.01 3.08 0.88
C LYS A 86 -8.99 4.21 0.84
N THR A 87 -8.20 4.34 1.90
CA THR A 87 -7.14 5.34 1.95
C THR A 87 -6.09 5.08 0.88
N ALA A 88 -5.68 3.83 0.71
CA ALA A 88 -4.70 3.45 -0.30
C ALA A 88 -5.20 3.76 -1.72
N LEU A 89 -6.43 3.37 -2.04
CA LEU A 89 -7.03 3.66 -3.34
C LEU A 89 -7.12 5.16 -3.60
N GLY A 90 -7.56 5.94 -2.60
CA GLY A 90 -7.64 7.38 -2.72
C GLY A 90 -6.29 8.02 -2.99
N SER A 91 -5.23 7.55 -2.34
CA SER A 91 -3.87 8.04 -2.55
C SER A 91 -3.35 7.71 -3.93
N LEU A 92 -3.56 6.48 -4.39
CA LEU A 92 -3.15 6.05 -5.72
C LEU A 92 -3.87 6.85 -6.81
N ASN A 93 -5.18 7.05 -6.66
CA ASN A 93 -5.96 7.83 -7.63
C ASN A 93 -5.50 9.28 -7.69
N ARG A 94 -5.24 9.91 -6.55
CA ARG A 94 -4.74 11.30 -6.51
C ARG A 94 -3.41 11.47 -7.22
N LEU A 95 -2.58 10.43 -7.20
CA LEU A 95 -1.28 10.43 -7.87
C LEU A 95 -1.34 9.95 -9.32
N GLY A 96 -2.54 9.63 -9.83
CA GLY A 96 -2.73 9.19 -11.21
C GLY A 96 -2.43 7.71 -11.45
N PHE A 97 -2.37 6.90 -10.41
CA PHE A 97 -2.17 5.45 -10.54
C PHE A 97 -3.51 4.74 -10.33
N ASP A 98 -4.04 4.14 -11.35
CA ASP A 98 -5.31 3.40 -11.29
C ASP A 98 -5.10 1.91 -11.11
#